data_71df5d8b0e692c49a0c265cd11ef85dd
#
_entry.id   71df5d8b0e692c49a0c265cd11ef85dd
#
_cell.length_a   1.000
_cell.length_b   1.000
_cell.length_c   1.000
_cell.angle_alpha   90.00
_cell.angle_beta   90.00
_cell.angle_gamma   90.00
#
_symmetry.space_group_name_H-M   'P 1'
#
loop_
_entity.id
_entity.type
_entity.pdbx_description
1 polymer ?
#
loop_
_entity_poly.entity_id
_entity_poly.type
_entity_poly.pdbx_seq_one_letter_code
_entity_poly.pdbx_strand_id
1 'polypeptide(L)'
;MMAMYAANNICKGIMKYAQSGGVRLGGLICNSRNVDNEKEMIAELARKLGTQMIYFVPRDNDVQRAEINRKTVIEWNGEANQANEYRGLAKAIDENEMFVIPNPLEIEELEQLLLDYGLLEA
;
A
#
# COMPACT_ATOMS: atom_id res chain seq x y z
N MET A 1 -2.80 10.95 -0.27
CA MET A 1 -2.92 11.44 -1.68
C MET A 1 -1.61 11.34 -2.45
N MET A 2 -0.55 11.94 -1.96
CA MET A 2 0.77 11.88 -2.63
C MET A 2 1.30 10.45 -2.80
N ALA A 3 1.05 9.58 -1.83
CA ALA A 3 1.47 8.17 -1.91
C ALA A 3 0.83 7.45 -3.10
N MET A 4 -0.39 7.80 -3.48
CA MET A 4 -1.07 7.19 -4.63
C MET A 4 -0.44 7.61 -5.95
N TYR A 5 -0.05 8.88 -6.06
CA TYR A 5 0.70 9.36 -7.23
C TYR A 5 2.06 8.67 -7.33
N ALA A 6 2.75 8.52 -6.21
CA ALA A 6 4.04 7.83 -6.15
C ALA A 6 3.89 6.36 -6.56
N ALA A 7 2.88 5.66 -6.04
CA ALA A 7 2.60 4.28 -6.40
C ALA A 7 2.33 4.13 -7.90
N ASN A 8 1.52 5.03 -8.46
CA ASN A 8 1.23 5.02 -9.90
C ASN A 8 2.50 5.24 -10.74
N ASN A 9 3.38 6.15 -10.30
CA ASN A 9 4.65 6.39 -10.98
C ASN A 9 5.59 5.18 -10.90
N ILE A 10 5.61 4.48 -9.78
CA ILE A 10 6.36 3.23 -9.64
C ILE A 10 5.82 2.19 -10.62
N CYS A 11 4.51 2.10 -10.77
CA CYS A 11 3.88 1.18 -11.73
C CYS A 11 4.26 1.52 -13.18
N LYS A 12 4.38 2.79 -13.52
CA LYS A 12 4.88 3.21 -14.83
C LYS A 12 6.30 2.72 -15.08
N GLY A 13 7.16 2.81 -14.05
CA GLY A 13 8.52 2.29 -14.12
C GLY A 13 8.56 0.78 -14.28
N ILE A 14 7.73 0.05 -13.53
CA ILE A 14 7.66 -1.41 -13.65
C ILE A 14 7.22 -1.81 -15.05
N MET A 15 6.18 -1.18 -15.60
CA MET A 15 5.72 -1.46 -16.95
C MET A 15 6.83 -1.21 -17.98
N LYS A 16 7.55 -0.11 -17.84
CA LYS A 16 8.63 0.26 -18.75
C LYS A 16 9.77 -0.78 -18.78
N TYR A 17 10.13 -1.33 -17.62
CA TYR A 17 11.27 -2.23 -17.49
C TYR A 17 10.90 -3.72 -17.43
N ALA A 18 9.60 -4.05 -17.48
CA ALA A 18 9.14 -5.43 -17.34
C ALA A 18 9.69 -6.38 -18.42
N GLN A 19 9.87 -5.87 -19.64
CA GLN A 19 10.34 -6.69 -20.76
C GLN A 19 11.84 -6.96 -20.70
N SER A 20 12.61 -6.04 -20.15
CA SER A 20 14.08 -6.14 -20.14
C SER A 20 14.65 -6.72 -18.85
N GLY A 21 13.95 -6.58 -17.73
CA GLY A 21 14.47 -6.95 -16.41
C GLY A 21 13.67 -7.98 -15.63
N GLY A 22 12.56 -8.44 -16.16
CA GLY A 22 11.71 -9.39 -15.45
C GLY A 22 11.04 -8.82 -14.21
N VAL A 23 11.02 -7.49 -14.05
CA VAL A 23 10.40 -6.81 -12.90
C VAL A 23 8.89 -7.01 -12.95
N ARG A 24 8.28 -7.28 -11.80
CA ARG A 24 6.83 -7.45 -11.68
C ARG A 24 6.34 -6.78 -10.40
N LEU A 25 5.05 -6.45 -10.38
CA LEU A 25 4.39 -5.90 -9.20
C LEU A 25 3.75 -7.04 -8.40
N GLY A 26 4.12 -7.17 -7.13
CA GLY A 26 3.53 -8.17 -6.23
C GLY A 26 2.21 -7.74 -5.62
N GLY A 27 1.90 -6.46 -5.62
CA GLY A 27 0.67 -5.92 -5.06
C GLY A 27 0.91 -4.61 -4.34
N LEU A 28 -0.14 -4.13 -3.67
CA LEU A 28 -0.09 -2.91 -2.87
C LEU A 28 -0.21 -3.27 -1.38
N ILE A 29 0.46 -2.50 -0.56
CA ILE A 29 0.33 -2.56 0.89
C ILE A 29 -0.19 -1.19 1.34
N CYS A 30 -1.29 -1.18 2.07
CA CYS A 30 -1.82 0.04 2.65
C CYS A 30 -1.35 0.16 4.09
N ASN A 31 -0.48 1.13 4.35
CA ASN A 31 -0.07 1.49 5.71
C ASN A 31 -0.97 2.63 6.16
N SER A 32 -1.92 2.33 7.03
CA SER A 32 -3.02 3.23 7.36
C SER A 32 -2.57 4.56 7.95
N ARG A 33 -3.25 5.64 7.54
CA ARG A 33 -3.16 6.97 8.10
C ARG A 33 -4.46 7.38 8.78
N ASN A 34 -5.37 6.44 9.01
CA ASN A 34 -6.69 6.66 9.62
C ASN A 34 -7.56 7.63 8.80
N VAL A 35 -7.49 7.51 7.48
CA VAL A 35 -8.33 8.27 6.54
C VAL A 35 -9.61 7.47 6.28
N ASP A 36 -10.76 8.16 6.19
CA ASP A 36 -12.03 7.51 5.89
C ASP A 36 -11.99 6.78 4.54
N ASN A 37 -12.54 5.56 4.53
CA ASN A 37 -12.62 4.72 3.33
C ASN A 37 -11.26 4.39 2.70
N GLU A 38 -10.19 4.51 3.46
CA GLU A 38 -8.82 4.29 2.98
C GLU A 38 -8.63 2.90 2.38
N LYS A 39 -9.10 1.87 3.09
CA LYS A 39 -8.95 0.48 2.66
C LYS A 39 -9.65 0.24 1.31
N GLU A 40 -10.87 0.73 1.18
CA GLU A 40 -11.69 0.60 -0.03
C GLU A 40 -11.05 1.33 -1.21
N MET A 41 -10.53 2.53 -0.96
CA MET A 41 -9.87 3.34 -1.98
C MET A 41 -8.61 2.67 -2.52
N ILE A 42 -7.77 2.14 -1.64
CA ILE A 42 -6.54 1.46 -2.06
C ILE A 42 -6.86 0.14 -2.76
N ALA A 43 -7.90 -0.57 -2.31
CA ALA A 43 -8.35 -1.79 -3.00
C ALA A 43 -8.82 -1.47 -4.43
N GLU A 44 -9.55 -0.36 -4.62
CA GLU A 44 -9.98 0.07 -5.94
C GLU A 44 -8.79 0.49 -6.81
N LEU A 45 -7.82 1.19 -6.24
CA LEU A 45 -6.59 1.53 -6.96
C LEU A 45 -5.87 0.26 -7.42
N ALA A 46 -5.75 -0.74 -6.55
CA ALA A 46 -5.13 -2.01 -6.89
C ALA A 46 -5.86 -2.69 -8.06
N ARG A 47 -7.18 -2.70 -8.02
CA ARG A 47 -8.01 -3.28 -9.09
C ARG A 47 -7.76 -2.59 -10.43
N LYS A 48 -7.72 -1.26 -10.43
CA LYS A 48 -7.47 -0.46 -11.64
C LYS A 48 -6.07 -0.69 -12.20
N LEU A 49 -5.09 -0.90 -11.33
CA LEU A 49 -3.71 -1.21 -11.73
C LEU A 49 -3.54 -2.66 -12.20
N GLY A 50 -4.55 -3.50 -12.02
CA GLY A 50 -4.49 -4.90 -12.41
C GLY A 50 -3.82 -5.81 -11.38
N THR A 51 -3.76 -5.38 -10.13
CA THR A 51 -3.15 -6.12 -9.03
C THR A 51 -4.11 -6.26 -7.85
N GLN A 52 -3.59 -6.54 -6.68
CA GLN A 52 -4.36 -6.70 -5.46
C GLN A 52 -3.71 -5.93 -4.31
N MET A 53 -4.50 -5.64 -3.27
CA MET A 53 -3.94 -5.17 -2.01
C MET A 53 -3.55 -6.42 -1.19
N ILE A 54 -2.25 -6.60 -0.95
CA ILE A 54 -1.74 -7.77 -0.22
C ILE A 54 -2.15 -7.70 1.24
N TYR A 55 -2.06 -6.52 1.84
CA TYR A 55 -2.30 -6.35 3.27
C TYR A 55 -2.66 -4.91 3.60
N PHE A 56 -3.48 -4.75 4.62
CA PHE A 56 -3.82 -3.46 5.22
C PHE A 56 -3.24 -3.44 6.64
N VAL A 57 -2.32 -2.52 6.90
CA VAL A 57 -1.69 -2.36 8.22
C VAL A 57 -2.43 -1.25 8.96
N PRO A 58 -3.26 -1.57 9.96
CA PRO A 58 -3.93 -0.54 10.76
C PRO A 58 -2.91 0.24 11.60
N ARG A 59 -3.23 1.48 11.90
CA ARG A 59 -2.35 2.34 12.69
C ARG A 59 -2.85 2.43 14.12
N ASP A 60 -1.95 2.22 15.08
CA ASP A 60 -2.24 2.45 16.49
C ASP A 60 -1.10 3.22 17.17
N ASN A 61 -1.26 3.49 18.47
CA ASN A 61 -0.30 4.29 19.22
C ASN A 61 1.01 3.57 19.53
N ASP A 62 1.08 2.25 19.37
CA ASP A 62 2.29 1.48 19.65
C ASP A 62 3.43 1.86 18.73
N VAL A 63 3.13 2.27 17.48
CA VAL A 63 4.13 2.75 16.54
C VAL A 63 4.82 4.00 17.11
N GLN A 64 4.04 4.97 17.59
CA GLN A 64 4.56 6.19 18.17
C GLN A 64 5.36 5.92 19.45
N ARG A 65 4.86 5.04 20.30
CA ARG A 65 5.54 4.66 21.55
C ARG A 65 6.88 4.01 21.25
N ALA A 66 6.95 3.12 20.28
CA ALA A 66 8.19 2.49 19.87
C ALA A 66 9.19 3.53 19.34
N GLU A 67 8.75 4.45 18.49
CA GLU A 67 9.58 5.51 17.93
C GLU A 67 10.17 6.41 19.01
N ILE A 68 9.35 6.83 19.98
CA ILE A 68 9.80 7.65 21.12
C ILE A 68 10.90 6.94 21.90
N ASN A 69 10.82 5.63 22.02
CA ASN A 69 11.81 4.80 22.72
C ASN A 69 12.94 4.31 21.81
N ARG A 70 12.99 4.80 20.58
CA ARG A 70 14.01 4.44 19.57
C ARG A 70 14.08 2.94 19.30
N LYS A 71 12.92 2.30 19.23
CA LYS A 71 12.77 0.86 18.98
C LYS A 71 11.77 0.60 17.88
N THR A 72 11.84 -0.58 17.27
CA THR A 72 10.74 -1.05 16.41
C THR A 72 9.56 -1.46 17.31
N VAL A 73 8.38 -1.60 16.72
CA VAL A 73 7.21 -2.05 17.49
C VAL A 73 7.45 -3.42 18.11
N ILE A 74 8.11 -4.32 17.41
CA ILE A 74 8.40 -5.67 17.88
C ILE A 74 9.39 -5.62 19.05
N GLU A 75 10.41 -4.77 18.99
CA GLU A 75 11.37 -4.56 20.09
C GLU A 75 10.71 -3.91 21.30
N TRP A 76 9.80 -2.96 21.07
CA TRP A 76 9.12 -2.23 22.14
C TRP A 76 8.12 -3.14 22.87
N ASN A 77 7.26 -3.84 22.13
CA ASN A 77 6.27 -4.77 22.66
C ASN A 77 5.90 -5.79 21.58
N GLY A 78 6.58 -6.94 21.60
CA GLY A 78 6.37 -7.99 20.61
C GLY A 78 5.00 -8.65 20.65
N GLU A 79 4.19 -8.38 21.69
CA GLU A 79 2.84 -8.92 21.83
C GLU A 79 1.76 -7.87 21.53
N ALA A 80 2.14 -6.64 21.19
CA ALA A 80 1.19 -5.60 20.82
C ALA A 80 0.45 -5.99 19.54
N ASN A 81 -0.79 -5.51 19.40
CA ASN A 81 -1.59 -5.75 18.20
C ASN A 81 -0.87 -5.28 16.92
N GLN A 82 -0.20 -4.14 17.00
CA GLN A 82 0.55 -3.61 15.85
C GLN A 82 1.72 -4.53 15.47
N ALA A 83 2.41 -5.12 16.44
CA ALA A 83 3.46 -6.10 16.19
C ALA A 83 2.91 -7.34 15.47
N ASN A 84 1.73 -7.81 15.87
CA ASN A 84 1.06 -8.93 15.22
C ASN A 84 0.65 -8.58 13.79
N GLU A 85 0.25 -7.33 13.52
CA GLU A 85 -0.05 -6.88 12.17
C GLU A 85 1.19 -6.90 11.28
N TYR A 86 2.33 -6.49 11.79
CA TYR A 86 3.59 -6.55 11.03
C TYR A 86 4.01 -8.00 10.73
N ARG A 87 3.78 -8.92 11.65
CA ARG A 87 4.02 -10.35 11.41
C ARG A 87 3.09 -10.90 10.34
N GLY A 88 1.81 -10.50 10.38
CA GLY A 88 0.83 -10.85 9.36
C GLY A 88 1.20 -10.31 7.99
N LEU A 89 1.70 -9.06 7.93
CA LEU A 89 2.20 -8.45 6.71
C LEU A 89 3.37 -9.25 6.13
N ALA A 90 4.36 -9.60 6.96
CA ALA A 90 5.51 -10.37 6.51
C ALA A 90 5.09 -11.73 5.94
N LYS A 91 4.15 -12.39 6.59
CA LYS A 91 3.60 -13.67 6.12
C LYS A 91 2.88 -13.50 4.78
N ALA A 92 2.06 -12.46 4.65
CA ALA A 92 1.32 -12.20 3.41
C ALA A 92 2.27 -11.92 2.23
N ILE A 93 3.36 -11.21 2.46
CA ILE A 93 4.38 -10.96 1.44
C ILE A 93 5.07 -12.27 1.04
N ASP A 94 5.46 -13.07 2.03
CA ASP A 94 6.16 -14.34 1.80
C ASP A 94 5.30 -15.34 1.02
N GLU A 95 4.01 -15.39 1.32
CA GLU A 95 3.07 -16.31 0.69
C GLU A 95 2.47 -15.80 -0.63
N ASN A 96 2.77 -14.56 -1.02
CA ASN A 96 2.20 -13.98 -2.23
C ASN A 96 2.71 -14.69 -3.48
N GLU A 97 1.79 -15.09 -4.33
CA GLU A 97 2.08 -15.77 -5.61
C GLU A 97 1.64 -14.95 -6.83
N MET A 98 0.99 -13.80 -6.59
CA MET A 98 0.50 -12.94 -7.66
C MET A 98 1.54 -11.87 -8.00
N PHE A 99 2.12 -11.97 -9.19
CA PHE A 99 3.08 -11.01 -9.69
C PHE A 99 2.67 -10.61 -11.10
N VAL A 100 2.45 -9.31 -11.32
CA VAL A 100 1.85 -8.82 -12.56
C VAL A 100 2.65 -7.66 -13.15
N ILE A 101 2.43 -7.41 -14.44
CA ILE A 101 2.83 -6.14 -15.07
C ILE A 101 1.63 -5.20 -14.88
N PRO A 102 1.78 -4.12 -14.10
CA PRO A 102 0.63 -3.26 -13.81
C PRO A 102 0.21 -2.42 -15.00
N ASN A 103 -1.05 -1.95 -14.96
CA ASN A 103 -1.59 -0.98 -15.90
C ASN A 103 -1.64 0.38 -15.20
N PRO A 104 -0.63 1.25 -15.37
CA PRO A 104 -0.64 2.55 -14.70
C PRO A 104 -1.84 3.39 -15.16
N LEU A 105 -2.36 4.20 -14.25
CA LEU A 105 -3.48 5.09 -14.55
C LEU A 105 -2.98 6.37 -15.20
N GLU A 106 -3.81 6.92 -16.10
CA GLU A 106 -3.64 8.30 -16.53
C GLU A 106 -3.98 9.22 -15.36
N ILE A 107 -3.42 10.43 -15.36
CA ILE A 107 -3.60 11.34 -14.24
C ILE A 107 -5.08 11.67 -13.99
N GLU A 108 -5.87 11.75 -15.05
CA GLU A 108 -7.31 12.02 -14.97
C GLU A 108 -8.05 10.89 -14.26
N GLU A 109 -7.66 9.64 -14.50
CA GLU A 109 -8.25 8.48 -13.83
C GLU A 109 -7.92 8.47 -12.35
N LEU A 110 -6.67 8.80 -12.00
CA LEU A 110 -6.22 8.87 -10.62
C LEU A 110 -6.94 10.00 -9.87
N GLU A 111 -7.06 11.17 -10.50
CA GLU A 111 -7.81 12.30 -9.93
C GLU A 111 -9.29 11.95 -9.72
N GLN A 112 -9.89 11.23 -10.66
CA GLN A 112 -11.29 10.80 -10.54
C GLN A 112 -11.46 9.86 -9.34
N LEU A 113 -10.53 8.94 -9.13
CA LEU A 113 -10.56 8.04 -7.97
C LEU A 113 -10.50 8.85 -6.67
N LEU A 114 -9.63 9.84 -6.59
CA LEU A 114 -9.52 10.71 -5.42
C LEU A 114 -10.80 11.53 -5.20
N LEU A 115 -11.41 12.03 -6.26
CA LEU A 115 -12.70 12.75 -6.20
C LEU A 115 -13.81 11.82 -5.68
N ASP A 116 -13.87 10.59 -6.16
CA ASP A 116 -14.90 9.63 -5.77
C ASP A 116 -14.85 9.30 -4.28
N TYR A 117 -13.67 9.39 -3.67
CA TYR A 117 -13.48 9.13 -2.24
C TYR A 117 -13.34 10.42 -1.41
N GLY A 118 -13.60 11.58 -2.02
CA GLY A 118 -13.65 12.86 -1.30
C GLY A 118 -12.30 13.43 -0.88
N LEU A 119 -11.20 12.94 -1.44
CA LEU A 119 -9.84 13.41 -1.11
C LEU A 119 -9.37 14.54 -2.01
N LEU A 120 -10.08 14.84 -3.08
CA LEU A 120 -9.78 15.92 -4.00
C LEU A 120 -11.07 16.68 -4.26
N GLU A 121 -11.05 18.00 -4.14
CA GLU A 121 -12.22 18.82 -4.39
C GLU A 121 -12.38 19.07 -5.90
N ALA A 122 -13.62 19.03 -6.32
CA ALA A 122 -13.97 19.28 -7.72
C ALA A 122 -13.73 20.76 -8.12
#